data_1da35002efa19324f2c1676a939e30f0
#
_entry.id   1da35002efa19324f2c1676a939e30f0
#
_cell.length_a   1.000
_cell.length_b   1.000
_cell.length_c   1.000
_cell.angle_alpha   90.00
_cell.angle_beta   90.00
_cell.angle_gamma   90.00
#
_symmetry.space_group_name_H-M   'P 1'
#
loop_
_entity.id
_entity.type
_entity.pdbx_description
1 polymer ?
#
loop_
_entity_poly.entity_id
_entity_poly.type
_entity_poly.pdbx_seq_one_letter_code
_entity_poly.pdbx_strand_id
1 'polypeptide(L)'
;MKKLESTLVNMVGVLVAVALIMGGILAFVNHVTEGPIKQQAEKTLADGIKAVMMSDNLTVTANDTIKENIEGKECTFIVHKAVDAQGNELGAAVESTTLGFGGDLKVLVGFNPKGDVLGYTLLAHAETPGLGAKADTWFQKDGKASIIGKNPASPLTVSKDGGDVDAITASTITSRAFLKAVNQAYNVYVKKNNTDANSGATTQAGVKK
;
A
#
# COMPACT_ATOMS: atom_id res chain seq x y z
N MET A 1 -35.39 -13.91 40.70
CA MET A 1 -34.04 -13.30 40.60
C MET A 1 -34.02 -12.06 41.48
N LYS A 2 -33.16 -12.00 42.54
CA LYS A 2 -33.01 -10.79 43.36
C LYS A 2 -32.46 -9.68 42.45
N LYS A 3 -33.21 -8.58 42.29
CA LYS A 3 -32.70 -7.37 41.66
C LYS A 3 -31.54 -6.85 42.52
N LEU A 4 -30.36 -6.67 41.91
CA LEU A 4 -29.26 -5.95 42.53
C LEU A 4 -29.72 -4.51 42.80
N GLU A 5 -29.60 -4.07 44.04
CA GLU A 5 -29.90 -2.69 44.41
C GLU A 5 -28.96 -1.76 43.65
N SER A 6 -29.46 -0.68 43.06
CA SER A 6 -28.70 0.30 42.28
C SER A 6 -27.86 1.21 43.20
N THR A 7 -26.94 0.61 43.92
CA THR A 7 -25.90 1.36 44.67
C THR A 7 -24.77 1.69 43.75
N LEU A 8 -24.07 2.81 43.95
CA LEU A 8 -22.95 3.28 43.15
C LEU A 8 -21.87 2.21 43.02
N VAL A 9 -21.58 1.48 44.09
CA VAL A 9 -20.63 0.38 44.13
C VAL A 9 -21.03 -0.78 43.22
N ASN A 10 -22.30 -1.18 43.23
CA ASN A 10 -22.82 -2.26 42.38
C ASN A 10 -22.78 -1.86 40.90
N MET A 11 -23.10 -0.60 40.57
CA MET A 11 -23.02 -0.08 39.19
C MET A 11 -21.58 -0.11 38.66
N VAL A 12 -20.62 0.40 39.46
CA VAL A 12 -19.18 0.36 39.09
C VAL A 12 -18.71 -1.09 38.97
N GLY A 13 -19.06 -1.97 39.90
CA GLY A 13 -18.68 -3.38 39.88
C GLY A 13 -19.17 -4.11 38.61
N VAL A 14 -20.43 -3.89 38.22
CA VAL A 14 -20.99 -4.47 36.97
C VAL A 14 -20.26 -3.92 35.73
N LEU A 15 -19.99 -2.61 35.70
CA LEU A 15 -19.32 -1.96 34.58
C LEU A 15 -17.88 -2.50 34.38
N VAL A 16 -17.14 -2.64 35.49
CA VAL A 16 -15.79 -3.22 35.48
C VAL A 16 -15.84 -4.70 35.06
N ALA A 17 -16.78 -5.49 35.58
CA ALA A 17 -16.92 -6.89 35.19
C ALA A 17 -17.20 -7.05 33.68
N VAL A 18 -18.14 -6.26 33.14
CA VAL A 18 -18.47 -6.27 31.70
C VAL A 18 -17.27 -5.85 30.88
N ALA A 19 -16.53 -4.79 31.28
CA ALA A 19 -15.35 -4.33 30.57
C ALA A 19 -14.24 -5.40 30.53
N LEU A 20 -14.02 -6.10 31.64
CA LEU A 20 -13.02 -7.19 31.70
C LEU A 20 -13.41 -8.39 30.82
N ILE A 21 -14.68 -8.80 30.86
CA ILE A 21 -15.19 -9.90 30.02
C ILE A 21 -15.05 -9.53 28.54
N MET A 22 -15.50 -8.35 28.15
CA MET A 22 -15.44 -7.91 26.74
C MET A 22 -13.99 -7.71 26.27
N GLY A 23 -13.13 -7.12 27.11
CA GLY A 23 -11.71 -7.00 26.84
C GLY A 23 -11.02 -8.35 26.69
N GLY A 24 -11.35 -9.33 27.53
CA GLY A 24 -10.85 -10.70 27.44
C GLY A 24 -11.29 -11.41 26.15
N ILE A 25 -12.57 -11.27 25.77
CA ILE A 25 -13.09 -11.82 24.51
C ILE A 25 -12.37 -11.18 23.30
N LEU A 26 -12.23 -9.85 23.28
CA LEU A 26 -11.53 -9.16 22.20
C LEU A 26 -10.07 -9.62 22.08
N ALA A 27 -9.35 -9.69 23.19
CA ALA A 27 -7.96 -10.15 23.22
C ALA A 27 -7.82 -11.60 22.71
N PHE A 28 -8.73 -12.50 23.12
CA PHE A 28 -8.77 -13.87 22.64
C PHE A 28 -9.03 -13.96 21.13
N VAL A 29 -10.05 -13.26 20.62
CA VAL A 29 -10.35 -13.22 19.18
C VAL A 29 -9.17 -12.67 18.40
N ASN A 30 -8.58 -11.54 18.84
CA ASN A 30 -7.40 -10.97 18.20
C ASN A 30 -6.24 -11.98 18.14
N HIS A 31 -5.95 -12.68 19.23
CA HIS A 31 -4.87 -13.68 19.28
C HIS A 31 -5.10 -14.84 18.29
N VAL A 32 -6.32 -15.34 18.21
CA VAL A 32 -6.69 -16.46 17.32
C VAL A 32 -6.67 -16.03 15.84
N THR A 33 -7.04 -14.78 15.54
CA THR A 33 -7.16 -14.29 14.16
C THR A 33 -5.85 -13.71 13.60
N GLU A 34 -4.88 -13.36 14.43
CA GLU A 34 -3.61 -12.75 14.01
C GLU A 34 -2.83 -13.62 13.02
N GLY A 35 -2.74 -14.93 13.28
CA GLY A 35 -2.05 -15.89 12.41
C GLY A 35 -2.66 -15.98 11.01
N PRO A 36 -3.95 -16.33 10.88
CA PRO A 36 -4.65 -16.33 9.60
C PRO A 36 -4.60 -15.02 8.84
N ILE A 37 -4.70 -13.87 9.54
CA ILE A 37 -4.63 -12.55 8.92
C ILE A 37 -3.25 -12.30 8.30
N LYS A 38 -2.15 -12.64 9.01
CA LYS A 38 -0.79 -12.51 8.48
C LYS A 38 -0.57 -13.37 7.25
N GLN A 39 -0.97 -14.63 7.29
CA GLN A 39 -0.85 -15.55 6.14
C GLN A 39 -1.63 -15.04 4.92
N GLN A 40 -2.84 -14.53 5.14
CA GLN A 40 -3.65 -13.98 4.07
C GLN A 40 -3.01 -12.70 3.49
N ALA A 41 -2.44 -11.83 4.34
CA ALA A 41 -1.75 -10.63 3.89
C ALA A 41 -0.51 -10.94 3.04
N GLU A 42 0.31 -11.92 3.48
CA GLU A 42 1.48 -12.38 2.71
C GLU A 42 1.08 -12.96 1.34
N LYS A 43 0.03 -13.77 1.32
CA LYS A 43 -0.50 -14.32 0.07
C LYS A 43 -1.03 -13.22 -0.85
N THR A 44 -1.83 -12.30 -0.32
CA THR A 44 -2.36 -11.14 -1.08
C THR A 44 -1.23 -10.29 -1.65
N LEU A 45 -0.15 -10.08 -0.88
CA LEU A 45 1.02 -9.36 -1.35
C LEU A 45 1.74 -10.12 -2.49
N ALA A 46 1.99 -11.42 -2.33
CA ALA A 46 2.66 -12.22 -3.35
C ALA A 46 1.86 -12.27 -4.66
N ASP A 47 0.56 -12.51 -4.57
CA ASP A 47 -0.35 -12.49 -5.72
C ASP A 47 -0.43 -11.07 -6.33
N GLY A 48 -0.45 -10.05 -5.49
CA GLY A 48 -0.43 -8.64 -5.88
C GLY A 48 0.83 -8.27 -6.66
N ILE A 49 2.01 -8.69 -6.22
CA ILE A 49 3.28 -8.42 -6.92
C ILE A 49 3.24 -9.02 -8.34
N LYS A 50 2.78 -10.26 -8.49
CA LYS A 50 2.63 -10.89 -9.81
C LYS A 50 1.66 -10.10 -10.71
N ALA A 51 0.52 -9.72 -10.15
CA ALA A 51 -0.51 -8.98 -10.87
C ALA A 51 0.00 -7.60 -11.35
N VAL A 52 0.67 -6.83 -10.48
CA VAL A 52 1.13 -5.47 -10.83
C VAL A 52 2.35 -5.48 -11.75
N MET A 53 3.17 -6.55 -11.72
CA MET A 53 4.32 -6.73 -12.62
C MET A 53 3.93 -7.42 -13.93
N MET A 54 2.66 -7.83 -14.09
CA MET A 54 2.15 -8.53 -15.29
C MET A 54 2.98 -9.76 -15.67
N SER A 55 3.50 -10.49 -14.68
CA SER A 55 4.36 -11.67 -14.89
C SER A 55 4.09 -12.71 -13.82
N ASP A 56 3.76 -13.93 -14.24
CA ASP A 56 3.57 -15.08 -13.33
C ASP A 56 4.89 -15.73 -12.91
N ASN A 57 5.93 -15.61 -13.75
CA ASN A 57 7.23 -16.24 -13.58
C ASN A 57 8.29 -15.22 -13.14
N LEU A 58 8.01 -14.48 -12.08
CA LEU A 58 8.97 -13.55 -11.48
C LEU A 58 9.51 -14.09 -10.15
N THR A 59 10.72 -13.67 -9.82
CA THR A 59 11.34 -13.86 -8.51
C THR A 59 11.58 -12.52 -7.86
N VAL A 60 11.14 -12.37 -6.61
CA VAL A 60 11.46 -11.18 -5.81
C VAL A 60 12.85 -11.39 -5.21
N THR A 61 13.80 -10.55 -5.60
CA THR A 61 15.22 -10.70 -5.19
C THR A 61 15.57 -9.89 -3.95
N ALA A 62 14.86 -8.80 -3.70
CA ALA A 62 15.09 -7.95 -2.53
C ALA A 62 13.78 -7.29 -2.07
N ASN A 63 13.67 -7.15 -0.74
CA ASN A 63 12.62 -6.39 -0.08
C ASN A 63 13.30 -5.29 0.74
N ASP A 64 13.33 -4.07 0.21
CA ASP A 64 13.96 -2.94 0.88
C ASP A 64 12.90 -2.06 1.54
N THR A 65 13.03 -1.85 2.84
CA THR A 65 12.17 -0.93 3.58
C THR A 65 12.83 0.46 3.62
N ILE A 66 12.14 1.44 3.07
CA ILE A 66 12.59 2.83 3.00
C ILE A 66 11.65 3.69 3.85
N LYS A 67 12.23 4.47 4.74
CA LYS A 67 11.50 5.45 5.57
C LYS A 67 11.81 6.84 5.07
N GLU A 68 10.78 7.60 4.74
CA GLU A 68 10.90 9.00 4.33
C GLU A 68 9.98 9.88 5.16
N ASN A 69 10.46 11.08 5.47
CA ASN A 69 9.62 12.10 6.11
C ASN A 69 8.93 12.93 5.01
N ILE A 70 7.63 12.76 4.87
CA ILE A 70 6.81 13.48 3.88
C ILE A 70 5.81 14.35 4.64
N GLU A 71 5.88 15.65 4.43
CA GLU A 71 4.98 16.62 5.09
C GLU A 71 4.98 16.49 6.63
N GLY A 72 6.14 16.17 7.24
CA GLY A 72 6.28 16.04 8.68
C GLY A 72 5.81 14.71 9.27
N LYS A 73 5.42 13.73 8.43
CA LYS A 73 5.06 12.37 8.83
C LYS A 73 6.09 11.37 8.31
N GLU A 74 6.51 10.44 9.17
CA GLU A 74 7.31 9.30 8.73
C GLU A 74 6.43 8.33 7.93
N CYS A 75 6.74 8.18 6.65
CA CYS A 75 6.10 7.25 5.74
C CYS A 75 7.04 6.07 5.47
N THR A 76 6.52 4.86 5.55
CA THR A 76 7.27 3.64 5.27
C THR A 76 6.85 3.09 3.91
N PHE A 77 7.85 2.82 3.07
CA PHE A 77 7.68 2.20 1.76
C PHE A 77 8.44 0.88 1.73
N ILE A 78 7.92 -0.10 1.02
CA ILE A 78 8.59 -1.37 0.80
C ILE A 78 8.75 -1.56 -0.71
N VAL A 79 10.00 -1.73 -1.14
CA VAL A 79 10.36 -1.91 -2.55
C VAL A 79 10.69 -3.37 -2.78
N HIS A 80 9.91 -4.04 -3.63
CA HIS A 80 10.08 -5.43 -4.03
C HIS A 80 10.68 -5.46 -5.43
N LYS A 81 11.98 -5.75 -5.54
CA LYS A 81 12.64 -5.88 -6.84
C LYS A 81 12.27 -7.20 -7.50
N ALA A 82 11.82 -7.13 -8.73
CA ALA A 82 11.39 -8.27 -9.53
C ALA A 82 12.34 -8.54 -10.69
N VAL A 83 12.74 -9.81 -10.84
CA VAL A 83 13.51 -10.30 -11.96
C VAL A 83 12.78 -11.46 -12.63
N ASP A 84 13.06 -11.68 -13.92
CA ASP A 84 12.56 -12.84 -14.65
C ASP A 84 13.35 -14.13 -14.29
N ALA A 85 12.97 -15.25 -14.88
CA ALA A 85 13.64 -16.54 -14.68
C ALA A 85 15.10 -16.55 -15.19
N GLN A 86 15.50 -15.60 -16.02
CA GLN A 86 16.84 -15.42 -16.57
C GLN A 86 17.68 -14.43 -15.75
N GLY A 87 17.10 -13.79 -14.73
CA GLY A 87 17.76 -12.81 -13.88
C GLY A 87 17.74 -11.39 -14.45
N ASN A 88 17.01 -11.11 -15.53
CA ASN A 88 16.85 -9.76 -16.05
C ASN A 88 15.88 -8.97 -15.18
N GLU A 89 16.18 -7.68 -14.98
CA GLU A 89 15.32 -6.79 -14.17
C GLU A 89 14.02 -6.49 -14.90
N LEU A 90 12.91 -6.87 -14.30
CA LEU A 90 11.55 -6.54 -14.77
C LEU A 90 11.10 -5.18 -14.24
N GLY A 91 11.73 -4.67 -13.19
CA GLY A 91 11.38 -3.47 -12.46
C GLY A 91 11.15 -3.73 -10.98
N ALA A 92 10.27 -2.96 -10.35
CA ALA A 92 9.92 -3.18 -8.94
C ALA A 92 8.46 -2.88 -8.65
N ALA A 93 7.91 -3.57 -7.66
CA ALA A 93 6.65 -3.25 -7.03
C ALA A 93 6.90 -2.48 -5.73
N VAL A 94 6.21 -1.37 -5.52
CA VAL A 94 6.40 -0.50 -4.36
C VAL A 94 5.10 -0.38 -3.57
N GLU A 95 5.16 -0.70 -2.27
CA GLU A 95 4.08 -0.45 -1.34
C GLU A 95 4.12 1.00 -0.85
N SER A 96 3.01 1.69 -0.94
CA SER A 96 2.82 3.06 -0.45
C SER A 96 1.51 3.17 0.31
N THR A 97 1.50 3.89 1.42
CA THR A 97 0.29 4.10 2.22
C THR A 97 0.02 5.60 2.34
N THR A 98 -1.21 5.99 2.05
CA THR A 98 -1.70 7.37 2.20
C THR A 98 -3.02 7.37 2.95
N LEU A 99 -3.39 8.52 3.50
CA LEU A 99 -4.69 8.69 4.16
C LEU A 99 -5.76 8.97 3.10
N GLY A 100 -6.70 8.02 2.94
CA GLY A 100 -7.89 8.18 2.13
C GLY A 100 -9.04 8.90 2.85
N PHE A 101 -10.27 8.68 2.41
CA PHE A 101 -11.45 9.24 3.07
C PHE A 101 -11.87 8.39 4.29
N GLY A 102 -11.89 7.07 4.14
CA GLY A 102 -12.33 6.14 5.18
C GLY A 102 -11.21 5.71 6.15
N GLY A 103 -9.96 6.00 5.84
CA GLY A 103 -8.78 5.57 6.60
C GLY A 103 -7.58 5.36 5.70
N ASP A 104 -6.63 4.56 6.18
CA ASP A 104 -5.42 4.26 5.40
C ASP A 104 -5.75 3.53 4.11
N LEU A 105 -5.15 3.99 3.02
CA LEU A 105 -5.21 3.43 1.69
C LEU A 105 -3.81 2.89 1.34
N LYS A 106 -3.64 1.57 1.36
CA LYS A 106 -2.37 0.91 1.06
C LYS A 106 -2.39 0.38 -0.37
N VAL A 107 -1.51 0.93 -1.19
CA VAL A 107 -1.42 0.66 -2.63
C VAL A 107 -0.10 -0.04 -2.94
N LEU A 108 -0.13 -1.06 -3.76
CA LEU A 108 1.03 -1.67 -4.40
C LEU A 108 1.05 -1.23 -5.86
N VAL A 109 2.16 -0.64 -6.30
CA VAL A 109 2.32 -0.13 -7.68
C VAL A 109 3.52 -0.79 -8.31
N GLY A 110 3.35 -1.40 -9.48
CA GLY A 110 4.42 -1.98 -10.29
C GLY A 110 4.96 -0.96 -11.30
N PHE A 111 6.28 -0.84 -11.36
CA PHE A 111 7.00 0.02 -12.31
C PHE A 111 7.93 -0.81 -13.17
N ASN A 112 7.98 -0.50 -14.47
CA ASN A 112 9.02 -1.03 -15.35
C ASN A 112 10.36 -0.30 -15.11
N PRO A 113 11.50 -0.77 -15.69
CA PRO A 113 12.78 -0.09 -15.53
C PRO A 113 12.82 1.36 -16.03
N LYS A 114 11.85 1.80 -16.85
CA LYS A 114 11.73 3.19 -17.31
C LYS A 114 10.91 4.05 -16.36
N GLY A 115 10.27 3.45 -15.35
CA GLY A 115 9.40 4.12 -14.38
C GLY A 115 7.94 4.27 -14.83
N ASP A 116 7.54 3.60 -15.92
CA ASP A 116 6.12 3.61 -16.30
C ASP A 116 5.35 2.64 -15.41
N VAL A 117 4.12 3.00 -15.06
CA VAL A 117 3.22 2.15 -14.26
C VAL A 117 2.78 0.94 -15.08
N LEU A 118 3.16 -0.25 -14.65
CA LEU A 118 2.72 -1.53 -15.24
C LEU A 118 1.33 -1.92 -14.75
N GLY A 119 1.11 -1.80 -13.45
CA GLY A 119 -0.12 -2.18 -12.78
C GLY A 119 -0.16 -1.65 -11.36
N TYR A 120 -1.33 -1.73 -10.73
CA TYR A 120 -1.47 -1.47 -9.30
C TYR A 120 -2.51 -2.41 -8.70
N THR A 121 -2.47 -2.56 -7.37
CA THR A 121 -3.54 -3.20 -6.60
C THR A 121 -3.66 -2.55 -5.22
N LEU A 122 -4.86 -2.53 -4.65
CA LEU A 122 -5.06 -2.08 -3.29
C LEU A 122 -4.83 -3.27 -2.34
N LEU A 123 -3.81 -3.17 -1.49
CA LEU A 123 -3.52 -4.21 -0.48
C LEU A 123 -4.47 -4.12 0.71
N ALA A 124 -4.85 -2.89 1.09
CA ALA A 124 -5.81 -2.63 2.16
C ALA A 124 -6.42 -1.23 2.01
N HIS A 125 -7.70 -1.11 2.32
CA HIS A 125 -8.38 0.19 2.41
C HIS A 125 -9.62 0.10 3.31
N ALA A 126 -10.05 1.22 3.84
CA ALA A 126 -11.30 1.37 4.60
C ALA A 126 -12.32 2.26 3.86
N GLU A 127 -12.21 2.36 2.54
CA GLU A 127 -13.05 3.22 1.72
C GLU A 127 -14.49 2.70 1.60
N THR A 128 -15.41 3.61 1.39
CA THR A 128 -16.84 3.29 1.27
C THR A 128 -17.11 2.44 0.02
N PRO A 129 -17.77 1.27 0.18
CA PRO A 129 -18.22 0.45 -0.96
C PRO A 129 -19.05 1.24 -1.96
N GLY A 130 -18.79 1.03 -3.25
CA GLY A 130 -19.50 1.73 -4.34
C GLY A 130 -19.05 3.17 -4.58
N LEU A 131 -18.22 3.76 -3.70
CA LEU A 131 -17.61 5.08 -3.82
C LEU A 131 -16.09 4.95 -3.92
N GLY A 132 -15.35 5.24 -2.85
CA GLY A 132 -13.88 5.19 -2.82
C GLY A 132 -13.32 3.80 -3.11
N ALA A 133 -13.99 2.72 -2.71
CA ALA A 133 -13.59 1.35 -3.02
C ALA A 133 -13.50 1.06 -4.54
N LYS A 134 -14.13 1.89 -5.41
CA LYS A 134 -13.97 1.78 -6.86
C LYS A 134 -12.53 2.04 -7.34
N ALA A 135 -11.65 2.57 -6.49
CA ALA A 135 -10.25 2.74 -6.82
C ALA A 135 -9.58 1.42 -7.26
N ASP A 136 -10.08 0.26 -6.82
CA ASP A 136 -9.62 -1.05 -7.27
C ASP A 136 -9.65 -1.23 -8.80
N THR A 137 -10.63 -0.62 -9.47
CA THR A 137 -10.86 -0.82 -10.91
C THR A 137 -10.83 0.45 -11.73
N TRP A 138 -11.07 1.62 -11.10
CA TRP A 138 -11.25 2.90 -11.81
C TRP A 138 -10.02 3.34 -12.59
N PHE A 139 -8.83 3.10 -12.05
CA PHE A 139 -7.56 3.53 -12.62
C PHE A 139 -6.81 2.40 -13.36
N GLN A 140 -7.41 1.20 -13.48
CA GLN A 140 -6.87 0.07 -14.23
C GLN A 140 -6.92 0.34 -15.74
N LYS A 141 -6.26 -0.53 -16.54
CA LYS A 141 -6.14 -0.39 -18.00
C LYS A 141 -7.49 -0.19 -18.69
N ASP A 142 -8.51 -0.93 -18.25
CA ASP A 142 -9.87 -0.85 -18.81
C ASP A 142 -10.78 0.07 -17.98
N GLY A 143 -10.21 0.77 -17.01
CA GLY A 143 -10.89 1.73 -16.15
C GLY A 143 -11.14 3.07 -16.85
N LYS A 144 -12.04 3.87 -16.24
CA LYS A 144 -12.44 5.17 -16.80
C LYS A 144 -11.31 6.21 -16.83
N ALA A 145 -10.32 6.07 -15.94
CA ALA A 145 -9.23 7.02 -15.79
C ALA A 145 -7.90 6.28 -15.58
N SER A 146 -7.55 5.43 -16.55
CA SER A 146 -6.37 4.57 -16.47
C SER A 146 -5.08 5.35 -16.22
N ILE A 147 -4.28 4.84 -15.29
CA ILE A 147 -2.90 5.29 -15.04
C ILE A 147 -1.86 4.30 -15.61
N ILE A 148 -2.30 3.18 -16.17
CA ILE A 148 -1.40 2.15 -16.70
C ILE A 148 -0.68 2.69 -17.94
N GLY A 149 0.65 2.53 -17.96
CA GLY A 149 1.53 3.08 -18.99
C GLY A 149 1.89 4.55 -18.81
N LYS A 150 1.30 5.26 -17.84
CA LYS A 150 1.72 6.63 -17.50
C LYS A 150 3.00 6.61 -16.69
N ASN A 151 3.82 7.66 -16.85
CA ASN A 151 5.05 7.83 -16.08
C ASN A 151 4.87 8.97 -15.06
N PRO A 152 4.93 8.69 -13.74
CA PRO A 152 4.77 9.71 -12.70
C PRO A 152 5.97 10.66 -12.52
N ALA A 153 6.96 10.65 -13.45
CA ALA A 153 7.96 11.72 -13.53
C ALA A 153 7.28 13.10 -13.72
N SER A 154 6.14 13.11 -14.43
CA SER A 154 5.15 14.18 -14.34
C SER A 154 4.10 13.75 -13.31
N PRO A 155 3.98 14.42 -12.15
CA PRO A 155 3.08 13.99 -11.09
C PRO A 155 1.64 13.81 -11.58
N LEU A 156 1.08 12.63 -11.31
CA LEU A 156 -0.31 12.35 -11.65
C LEU A 156 -1.24 13.11 -10.71
N THR A 157 -2.15 13.88 -11.26
CA THR A 157 -3.14 14.65 -10.49
C THR A 157 -4.53 14.51 -11.10
N VAL A 158 -5.55 14.75 -10.30
CA VAL A 158 -6.94 14.69 -10.81
C VAL A 158 -7.24 15.87 -11.71
N SER A 159 -8.11 15.69 -12.71
CA SER A 159 -8.55 16.72 -13.64
C SER A 159 -9.10 17.98 -12.95
N LYS A 160 -9.72 17.83 -11.78
CA LYS A 160 -10.19 18.97 -10.98
C LYS A 160 -9.07 19.84 -10.42
N ASP A 161 -7.87 19.32 -10.33
CA ASP A 161 -6.67 20.02 -9.83
C ASP A 161 -5.71 20.39 -10.98
N GLY A 162 -6.21 20.36 -12.23
CA GLY A 162 -5.43 20.68 -13.41
C GLY A 162 -4.64 19.53 -14.02
N GLY A 163 -4.85 18.31 -13.56
CA GLY A 163 -4.24 17.09 -14.11
C GLY A 163 -5.08 16.44 -15.22
N ASP A 164 -4.69 15.24 -15.59
CA ASP A 164 -5.27 14.48 -16.70
C ASP A 164 -5.95 13.16 -16.25
N VAL A 165 -6.13 12.95 -14.95
CA VAL A 165 -6.76 11.75 -14.40
C VAL A 165 -8.15 12.09 -13.85
N ASP A 166 -9.18 11.46 -14.37
CA ASP A 166 -10.55 11.68 -13.90
C ASP A 166 -10.78 11.04 -12.53
N ALA A 167 -11.24 11.87 -11.59
CA ALA A 167 -11.55 11.40 -10.24
C ALA A 167 -12.78 10.48 -10.23
N ILE A 168 -12.79 9.53 -9.30
CA ILE A 168 -13.96 8.72 -9.01
C ILE A 168 -15.12 9.64 -8.63
N THR A 169 -16.27 9.46 -9.26
CA THR A 169 -17.48 10.23 -8.98
C THR A 169 -17.83 10.16 -7.50
N ALA A 170 -18.02 11.30 -6.86
CA ALA A 170 -18.27 11.47 -5.44
C ALA A 170 -17.18 10.96 -4.48
N SER A 171 -15.95 10.67 -4.98
CA SER A 171 -14.83 10.19 -4.19
C SER A 171 -13.51 10.87 -4.58
N THR A 172 -13.53 12.19 -4.71
CA THR A 172 -12.34 12.97 -5.11
C THR A 172 -11.21 12.90 -4.09
N ILE A 173 -11.54 12.81 -2.77
CA ILE A 173 -10.54 12.68 -1.69
C ILE A 173 -9.77 11.36 -1.86
N THR A 174 -10.47 10.24 -2.04
CA THR A 174 -9.87 8.93 -2.29
C THR A 174 -9.01 8.93 -3.57
N SER A 175 -9.50 9.58 -4.65
CA SER A 175 -8.76 9.69 -5.91
C SER A 175 -7.45 10.46 -5.73
N ARG A 176 -7.47 11.57 -5.00
CA ARG A 176 -6.24 12.33 -4.66
C ARG A 176 -5.29 11.50 -3.81
N ALA A 177 -5.81 10.80 -2.80
CA ALA A 177 -5.01 9.93 -1.93
C ALA A 177 -4.34 8.81 -2.73
N PHE A 178 -5.08 8.17 -3.63
CA PHE A 178 -4.56 7.14 -4.52
C PHE A 178 -3.43 7.66 -5.42
N LEU A 179 -3.64 8.77 -6.13
CA LEU A 179 -2.61 9.37 -7.00
C LEU A 179 -1.41 9.86 -6.19
N LYS A 180 -1.62 10.38 -4.99
CA LYS A 180 -0.53 10.73 -4.06
C LYS A 180 0.29 9.49 -3.70
N ALA A 181 -0.35 8.35 -3.40
CA ALA A 181 0.35 7.09 -3.12
C ALA A 181 1.19 6.63 -4.32
N VAL A 182 0.65 6.72 -5.54
CA VAL A 182 1.36 6.35 -6.78
C VAL A 182 2.58 7.26 -7.01
N ASN A 183 2.43 8.58 -6.87
CA ASN A 183 3.51 9.54 -7.02
C ASN A 183 4.62 9.34 -5.97
N GLN A 184 4.25 9.06 -4.72
CA GLN A 184 5.20 8.76 -3.65
C GLN A 184 5.97 7.46 -3.91
N ALA A 185 5.25 6.40 -4.33
CA ALA A 185 5.86 5.13 -4.71
C ALA A 185 6.89 5.31 -5.83
N TYR A 186 6.56 6.11 -6.86
CA TYR A 186 7.47 6.45 -7.94
C TYR A 186 8.74 7.17 -7.46
N ASN A 187 8.59 8.17 -6.62
CA ASN A 187 9.73 8.93 -6.09
C ASN A 187 10.71 8.02 -5.33
N VAL A 188 10.17 7.09 -4.52
CA VAL A 188 10.97 6.11 -3.80
C VAL A 188 11.66 5.13 -4.75
N TYR A 189 10.93 4.66 -5.78
CA TYR A 189 11.47 3.79 -6.81
C TYR A 189 12.68 4.41 -7.53
N VAL A 190 12.56 5.66 -7.99
CA VAL A 190 13.63 6.37 -8.71
C VAL A 190 14.83 6.64 -7.79
N LYS A 191 14.60 7.07 -6.55
CA LYS A 191 15.69 7.28 -5.58
C LYS A 191 16.47 5.99 -5.33
N LYS A 192 15.77 4.87 -5.17
CA LYS A 192 16.39 3.56 -4.93
C LYS A 192 17.24 3.14 -6.12
N ASN A 193 16.72 3.22 -7.34
CA ASN A 193 17.47 2.87 -8.56
C ASN A 193 18.73 3.72 -8.73
N ASN A 194 18.63 5.04 -8.46
CA ASN A 194 19.81 5.92 -8.52
C ASN A 194 20.86 5.57 -7.45
N THR A 195 20.45 5.16 -6.26
CA THR A 195 21.37 4.73 -5.19
C THR A 195 22.08 3.45 -5.56
N ASP A 196 21.37 2.47 -6.11
CA ASP A 196 21.92 1.19 -6.51
C ASP A 196 22.89 1.33 -7.71
N ALA A 197 22.56 2.19 -8.68
CA ALA A 197 23.42 2.52 -9.80
C ALA A 197 24.76 3.14 -9.33
N ASN A 198 24.71 4.04 -8.36
CA ASN A 198 25.91 4.67 -7.79
C ASN A 198 26.74 3.70 -6.94
N SER A 199 26.13 2.78 -6.21
CA SER A 199 26.84 1.76 -5.42
C SER A 199 27.52 0.72 -6.31
N GLY A 200 26.94 0.39 -7.46
CA GLY A 200 27.54 -0.49 -8.49
C GLY A 200 28.75 0.12 -9.19
N ALA A 201 28.76 1.44 -9.40
CA ALA A 201 29.88 2.13 -10.04
C ALA A 201 31.15 2.15 -9.18
N THR A 202 31.03 2.07 -7.86
CA THR A 202 32.18 2.08 -6.93
C THR A 202 32.91 0.73 -6.90
N THR A 203 32.26 -0.36 -7.30
CA THR A 203 32.85 -1.72 -7.26
C THR A 203 33.74 -2.00 -8.49
N GLN A 204 33.62 -1.26 -9.60
CA GLN A 204 34.46 -1.45 -10.80
C GLN A 204 35.74 -0.61 -10.82
N ALA A 205 35.91 0.35 -9.93
CA ALA A 205 37.11 1.20 -9.86
C ALA A 205 38.29 0.59 -9.06
N GLY A 206 38.10 -0.60 -8.45
CA GLY A 206 39.04 -1.24 -7.54
C GLY A 206 39.90 -2.38 -8.11
N VAL A 207 39.81 -2.69 -9.41
CA VAL A 207 40.64 -3.75 -10.02
C VAL A 207 41.46 -3.17 -11.17
N LYS A 208 42.52 -2.41 -10.81
CA LYS A 208 43.71 -2.23 -11.61
C LYS A 208 44.92 -2.13 -10.67
N LYS A 209 45.52 -3.27 -10.37
CA LYS A 209 46.93 -3.48 -10.27
C LYS A 209 47.24 -4.98 -10.33
#